data_9859bec0a510a8a832c8a753636bd2d4
#
_entry.id   9859bec0a510a8a832c8a753636bd2d4
#
_cell.length_a   1.000
_cell.length_b   1.000
_cell.length_c   1.000
_cell.angle_alpha   90.00
_cell.angle_beta   90.00
_cell.angle_gamma   90.00
#
_symmetry.space_group_name_H-M   'P 1'
#
loop_
_entity.id
_entity.type
_entity.pdbx_description
1 polymer ?
#
loop_
_entity_poly.entity_id
_entity_poly.type
_entity_poly.pdbx_seq_one_letter_code
_entity_poly.pdbx_strand_id
1 'polypeptide(L)'
;MNVWSNPALRRSTASLVLATVAIAIACATGPAGATGNAARGQMLYKGCADCHSIDKNDVGPMHKGVVGRKAGSVAGYDYSAELKSSGIVWTEENLDKWLTGPQAMVPETKMFFDVPDAQDRADIIAFLKEKAK
;
A
#
# COMPACT_ATOMS: atom_id res chain seq x y z
N MET A 1 46.87 16.49 80.91
CA MET A 1 47.75 15.51 80.27
C MET A 1 46.93 14.77 79.18
N ASN A 2 47.26 15.04 78.07
CA ASN A 2 46.99 14.61 76.72
C ASN A 2 46.14 13.35 76.50
N VAL A 3 44.99 13.58 75.88
CA VAL A 3 44.18 12.52 75.28
C VAL A 3 44.06 12.78 73.77
N TRP A 4 44.63 11.89 73.00
CA TRP A 4 44.58 11.90 71.56
C TRP A 4 43.20 11.38 71.06
N SER A 5 42.46 12.24 70.41
CA SER A 5 41.24 11.83 69.73
C SER A 5 41.50 11.71 68.22
N ASN A 6 41.35 10.52 67.74
CA ASN A 6 41.52 10.18 66.33
C ASN A 6 40.17 10.31 65.60
N PRO A 7 40.03 11.14 64.60
CA PRO A 7 38.76 11.18 63.81
C PRO A 7 38.76 10.07 62.77
N ALA A 8 37.76 9.19 62.87
CA ALA A 8 37.50 8.13 61.96
C ALA A 8 37.15 8.68 60.52
N LEU A 9 37.91 8.18 59.58
CA LEU A 9 37.61 8.40 58.12
C LEU A 9 36.25 7.81 57.76
N ARG A 10 35.30 8.68 57.50
CA ARG A 10 34.02 8.28 56.79
C ARG A 10 34.33 8.03 55.33
N ARG A 11 34.37 6.78 54.93
CA ARG A 11 34.36 6.39 53.52
C ARG A 11 32.94 6.53 53.01
N SER A 12 32.68 7.58 52.21
CA SER A 12 31.48 7.70 51.42
C SER A 12 31.56 6.73 50.23
N THR A 13 30.80 5.67 50.28
CA THR A 13 30.57 4.82 49.11
C THR A 13 29.55 5.51 48.20
N ALA A 14 30.03 6.15 47.16
CA ALA A 14 29.18 6.65 46.11
C ALA A 14 28.66 5.45 45.31
N SER A 15 27.41 5.08 45.55
CA SER A 15 26.69 4.10 44.70
C SER A 15 26.39 4.74 43.36
N LEU A 16 27.10 4.30 42.32
CA LEU A 16 26.82 4.64 40.94
C LEU A 16 25.59 3.82 40.52
N VAL A 17 24.42 4.45 40.49
CA VAL A 17 23.22 3.87 39.90
C VAL A 17 23.33 4.03 38.37
N LEU A 18 23.69 2.95 37.66
CA LEU A 18 23.58 2.89 36.22
C LEU A 18 22.09 2.76 35.87
N ALA A 19 21.51 3.87 35.47
CA ALA A 19 20.16 3.87 34.83
C ALA A 19 20.30 3.33 33.40
N THR A 20 19.97 2.06 33.20
CA THR A 20 19.82 1.50 31.85
C THR A 20 18.53 2.01 31.23
N VAL A 21 18.66 2.98 30.34
CA VAL A 21 17.54 3.42 29.49
C VAL A 21 17.28 2.33 28.46
N ALA A 22 16.27 1.51 28.69
CA ALA A 22 15.75 0.58 27.68
C ALA A 22 14.98 1.39 26.64
N ILE A 23 15.59 1.62 25.48
CA ILE A 23 14.90 2.18 24.31
C ILE A 23 14.03 1.07 23.75
N ALA A 24 12.74 1.09 24.08
CA ALA A 24 11.75 0.25 23.42
C ALA A 24 11.54 0.76 21.99
N ILE A 25 12.15 0.11 21.01
CA ILE A 25 11.85 0.31 19.60
C ILE A 25 10.48 -0.31 19.37
N ALA A 26 9.43 0.51 19.42
CA ALA A 26 8.11 0.11 18.98
C ALA A 26 8.16 -0.06 17.45
N CYS A 27 8.35 -1.29 16.98
CA CYS A 27 8.07 -1.64 15.60
C CYS A 27 6.57 -1.43 15.38
N ALA A 28 6.21 -0.31 14.75
CA ALA A 28 4.87 -0.11 14.24
C ALA A 28 4.66 -1.10 13.08
N THR A 29 4.14 -2.30 13.41
CA THR A 29 3.61 -3.22 12.41
C THR A 29 2.28 -2.65 11.93
N GLY A 30 2.32 -1.73 10.98
CA GLY A 30 1.15 -1.43 10.17
C GLY A 30 0.69 -2.71 9.45
N PRO A 31 -0.59 -2.82 9.04
CA PRO A 31 -1.03 -3.95 8.26
C PRO A 31 -0.11 -4.05 7.03
N ALA A 32 0.67 -5.13 6.96
CA ALA A 32 1.49 -5.42 5.80
C ALA A 32 0.52 -5.73 4.66
N GLY A 33 0.30 -4.76 3.78
CA GLY A 33 -0.37 -5.01 2.51
C GLY A 33 0.38 -6.16 1.81
N ALA A 34 -0.36 -7.04 1.15
CA ALA A 34 0.23 -8.15 0.43
C ALA A 34 1.29 -7.61 -0.55
N THR A 35 2.51 -8.13 -0.47
CA THR A 35 3.56 -7.76 -1.42
C THR A 35 3.22 -8.38 -2.77
N GLY A 36 2.99 -7.55 -3.80
CA GLY A 36 2.61 -8.01 -5.13
C GLY A 36 3.79 -8.62 -5.89
N ASN A 37 3.54 -9.71 -6.61
CA ASN A 37 4.46 -10.36 -7.54
C ASN A 37 4.03 -10.08 -8.98
N ALA A 38 4.76 -9.22 -9.68
CA ALA A 38 4.42 -8.80 -11.04
C ALA A 38 4.46 -9.94 -12.06
N ALA A 39 5.31 -10.95 -11.88
CA ALA A 39 5.36 -12.11 -12.79
C ALA A 39 4.10 -12.98 -12.65
N ARG A 40 3.62 -13.20 -11.42
CA ARG A 40 2.34 -13.87 -11.19
C ARG A 40 1.18 -13.00 -11.67
N GLY A 41 1.24 -11.69 -11.41
CA GLY A 41 0.27 -10.71 -11.90
C GLY A 41 0.11 -10.72 -13.41
N GLN A 42 1.18 -10.91 -14.18
CA GLN A 42 1.12 -11.07 -15.62
C GLN A 42 0.30 -12.29 -16.06
N MET A 43 0.38 -13.39 -15.32
CA MET A 43 -0.43 -14.57 -15.61
C MET A 43 -1.90 -14.33 -15.29
N LEU A 44 -2.19 -13.67 -14.17
CA LEU A 44 -3.55 -13.32 -13.74
C LEU A 44 -4.18 -12.27 -14.65
N TYR A 45 -3.40 -11.36 -15.19
CA TYR A 45 -3.85 -10.30 -16.11
C TYR A 45 -4.49 -10.84 -17.40
N LYS A 46 -4.29 -12.12 -17.73
CA LYS A 46 -4.98 -12.75 -18.87
C LYS A 46 -6.50 -12.64 -18.76
N GLY A 47 -7.05 -12.76 -17.53
CA GLY A 47 -8.48 -12.53 -17.31
C GLY A 47 -8.95 -11.09 -17.53
N CYS A 48 -8.05 -10.12 -17.39
CA CYS A 48 -8.33 -8.71 -17.68
C CYS A 48 -8.25 -8.42 -19.19
N ALA A 49 -7.40 -9.18 -19.90
CA ALA A 49 -7.11 -8.99 -21.31
C ALA A 49 -8.28 -9.36 -22.25
N ASP A 50 -9.31 -10.01 -21.74
CA ASP A 50 -10.56 -10.25 -22.48
C ASP A 50 -11.33 -8.95 -22.76
N CYS A 51 -11.11 -7.92 -21.93
CA CYS A 51 -11.77 -6.62 -22.06
C CYS A 51 -10.79 -5.45 -22.19
N HIS A 52 -9.58 -5.58 -21.66
CA HIS A 52 -8.59 -4.50 -21.61
C HIS A 52 -7.34 -4.83 -22.43
N SER A 53 -6.69 -3.79 -22.94
CA SER A 53 -5.34 -3.87 -23.51
C SER A 53 -4.42 -2.92 -22.77
N ILE A 54 -3.12 -3.16 -22.83
CA ILE A 54 -2.12 -2.21 -22.28
C ILE A 54 -2.12 -0.93 -23.13
N ASP A 55 -2.10 -1.06 -24.47
CA ASP A 55 -1.77 0.04 -25.36
C ASP A 55 -2.97 0.67 -26.12
N LYS A 56 -4.14 0.07 -26.06
CA LYS A 56 -5.33 0.55 -26.79
C LYS A 56 -6.61 0.38 -25.99
N ASN A 57 -7.59 1.23 -26.27
CA ASN A 57 -8.95 1.01 -25.80
C ASN A 57 -9.57 -0.20 -26.53
N ASP A 58 -10.32 -0.98 -25.78
CA ASP A 58 -11.09 -2.13 -26.28
C ASP A 58 -12.49 -2.08 -25.65
N VAL A 59 -13.04 -3.20 -25.18
CA VAL A 59 -14.27 -3.22 -24.37
C VAL A 59 -14.10 -2.34 -23.13
N GLY A 60 -12.93 -2.42 -22.48
CA GLY A 60 -12.49 -1.52 -21.43
C GLY A 60 -11.43 -0.50 -21.90
N PRO A 61 -11.11 0.51 -21.08
CA PRO A 61 -10.05 1.48 -21.40
C PRO A 61 -8.67 0.82 -21.34
N MET A 62 -7.72 1.39 -22.07
CA MET A 62 -6.32 0.95 -22.01
C MET A 62 -5.71 1.12 -20.61
N HIS A 63 -4.80 0.22 -20.25
CA HIS A 63 -4.13 0.24 -18.96
C HIS A 63 -2.78 0.98 -18.95
N LYS A 64 -2.23 1.37 -20.12
CA LYS A 64 -0.98 2.14 -20.16
C LYS A 64 -1.07 3.38 -19.27
N GLY A 65 -0.11 3.52 -18.32
CA GLY A 65 -0.08 4.61 -17.35
C GLY A 65 -1.25 4.59 -16.35
N VAL A 66 -1.91 3.46 -16.11
CA VAL A 66 -3.07 3.40 -15.22
C VAL A 66 -2.73 3.76 -13.79
N VAL A 67 -1.59 3.30 -13.26
CA VAL A 67 -1.17 3.64 -11.89
C VAL A 67 -0.80 5.11 -11.81
N GLY A 68 -1.48 5.85 -10.93
CA GLY A 68 -1.34 7.29 -10.78
C GLY A 68 -2.22 8.13 -11.70
N ARG A 69 -2.95 7.51 -12.65
CA ARG A 69 -3.85 8.21 -13.58
C ARG A 69 -5.20 8.51 -12.92
N LYS A 70 -5.81 9.64 -13.31
CA LYS A 70 -7.19 9.95 -12.90
C LYS A 70 -8.17 8.98 -13.57
N ALA A 71 -9.14 8.48 -12.82
CA ALA A 71 -10.21 7.65 -13.36
C ALA A 71 -11.04 8.42 -14.40
N GLY A 72 -11.52 7.72 -15.41
CA GLY A 72 -12.35 8.33 -16.45
C GLY A 72 -11.60 9.26 -17.41
N SER A 73 -10.25 9.26 -17.45
CA SER A 73 -9.46 10.26 -18.18
C SER A 73 -8.82 9.79 -19.50
N VAL A 74 -8.93 8.51 -19.84
CA VAL A 74 -8.37 8.02 -21.12
C VAL A 74 -9.15 8.62 -22.29
N ALA A 75 -8.43 9.24 -23.20
CA ALA A 75 -9.03 9.83 -24.40
C ALA A 75 -9.69 8.76 -25.28
N GLY A 76 -10.83 9.10 -25.86
CA GLY A 76 -11.53 8.24 -26.81
C GLY A 76 -12.22 7.02 -26.21
N TYR A 77 -12.29 6.90 -24.87
CA TYR A 77 -13.07 5.85 -24.22
C TYR A 77 -14.37 6.43 -23.61
N ASP A 78 -15.47 5.73 -23.78
CA ASP A 78 -16.78 6.11 -23.27
C ASP A 78 -17.02 5.54 -21.87
N TYR A 79 -16.60 6.29 -20.85
CA TYR A 79 -16.83 5.96 -19.46
C TYR A 79 -18.27 6.26 -19.00
N SER A 80 -18.70 5.62 -17.91
CA SER A 80 -19.91 6.06 -17.20
C SER A 80 -19.72 7.47 -16.61
N ALA A 81 -20.82 8.19 -16.43
CA ALA A 81 -20.80 9.53 -15.85
C ALA A 81 -20.27 9.52 -14.42
N GLU A 82 -20.62 8.48 -13.66
CA GLU A 82 -20.23 8.26 -12.27
C GLU A 82 -18.72 8.10 -12.16
N LEU A 83 -18.10 7.30 -13.01
CA LEU A 83 -16.64 7.11 -12.99
C LEU A 83 -15.91 8.39 -13.45
N LYS A 84 -16.42 9.10 -14.46
CA LYS A 84 -15.87 10.39 -14.88
C LYS A 84 -15.88 11.44 -13.78
N SER A 85 -16.95 11.49 -13.01
CA SER A 85 -17.14 12.48 -11.93
C SER A 85 -16.57 12.04 -10.58
N SER A 86 -16.09 10.80 -10.44
CA SER A 86 -15.68 10.22 -9.17
C SER A 86 -14.49 10.94 -8.50
N GLY A 87 -13.64 11.62 -9.27
CA GLY A 87 -12.43 12.25 -8.77
C GLY A 87 -11.32 11.28 -8.33
N ILE A 88 -11.53 9.98 -8.53
CA ILE A 88 -10.59 8.93 -8.12
C ILE A 88 -9.28 9.06 -8.91
N VAL A 89 -8.17 8.89 -8.22
CA VAL A 89 -6.85 8.63 -8.83
C VAL A 89 -6.51 7.17 -8.59
N TRP A 90 -6.06 6.47 -9.61
CA TRP A 90 -5.70 5.06 -9.54
C TRP A 90 -4.38 4.83 -8.77
N THR A 91 -4.39 5.13 -7.48
CA THR A 91 -3.33 4.68 -6.56
C THR A 91 -3.41 3.16 -6.39
N GLU A 92 -2.35 2.54 -5.90
CA GLU A 92 -2.37 1.09 -5.63
C GLU A 92 -3.52 0.72 -4.67
N GLU A 93 -3.76 1.54 -3.66
CA GLU A 93 -4.88 1.37 -2.71
C GLU A 93 -6.26 1.48 -3.40
N ASN A 94 -6.44 2.47 -4.27
CA ASN A 94 -7.70 2.65 -4.99
C ASN A 94 -7.91 1.55 -6.03
N LEU A 95 -6.84 1.04 -6.65
CA LEU A 95 -6.91 -0.12 -7.53
C LEU A 95 -7.28 -1.39 -6.77
N ASP A 96 -6.77 -1.60 -5.55
CA ASP A 96 -7.17 -2.72 -4.70
C ASP A 96 -8.67 -2.66 -4.35
N LYS A 97 -9.16 -1.49 -3.93
CA LYS A 97 -10.58 -1.28 -3.66
C LYS A 97 -11.45 -1.50 -4.91
N TRP A 98 -11.00 -0.97 -6.05
CA TRP A 98 -11.68 -1.15 -7.33
C TRP A 98 -11.78 -2.61 -7.72
N LEU A 99 -10.67 -3.35 -7.66
CA LEU A 99 -10.65 -4.77 -8.00
C LEU A 99 -11.39 -5.64 -6.98
N THR A 100 -11.61 -5.15 -5.75
CA THR A 100 -12.45 -5.84 -4.77
C THR A 100 -13.94 -5.79 -5.16
N GLY A 101 -14.38 -4.70 -5.80
CA GLY A 101 -15.78 -4.56 -6.22
C GLY A 101 -16.01 -3.21 -6.90
N PRO A 102 -15.91 -3.14 -8.24
CA PRO A 102 -16.09 -1.88 -8.97
C PRO A 102 -17.43 -1.21 -8.71
N GLN A 103 -18.52 -2.00 -8.68
CA GLN A 103 -19.87 -1.51 -8.44
C GLN A 103 -20.08 -1.01 -7.00
N ALA A 104 -19.34 -1.59 -6.03
CA ALA A 104 -19.40 -1.13 -4.65
C ALA A 104 -18.63 0.20 -4.46
N MET A 105 -17.56 0.39 -5.22
CA MET A 105 -16.74 1.61 -5.16
C MET A 105 -17.36 2.77 -5.95
N VAL A 106 -17.88 2.48 -7.15
CA VAL A 106 -18.54 3.44 -8.03
C VAL A 106 -19.78 2.76 -8.61
N PRO A 107 -20.97 2.97 -8.03
CA PRO A 107 -22.21 2.45 -8.58
C PRO A 107 -22.41 2.88 -10.03
N GLU A 108 -23.04 2.05 -10.85
CA GLU A 108 -23.32 2.31 -12.26
C GLU A 108 -22.07 2.38 -13.18
N THR A 109 -20.90 2.00 -12.66
CA THR A 109 -19.73 1.82 -13.53
C THR A 109 -19.96 0.69 -14.54
N LYS A 110 -19.29 0.76 -15.69
CA LYS A 110 -19.42 -0.26 -16.75
C LYS A 110 -18.63 -1.54 -16.50
N MET A 111 -17.78 -1.59 -15.47
CA MET A 111 -17.00 -2.76 -15.09
C MET A 111 -17.71 -3.58 -14.01
N PHE A 112 -17.92 -4.87 -14.27
CA PHE A 112 -18.60 -5.81 -13.36
C PHE A 112 -17.68 -6.92 -12.86
N PHE A 113 -16.43 -6.94 -13.31
CA PHE A 113 -15.45 -7.96 -12.94
C PHE A 113 -14.76 -7.58 -11.64
N ASP A 114 -14.69 -8.51 -10.69
CA ASP A 114 -13.97 -8.37 -9.42
C ASP A 114 -12.92 -9.47 -9.23
N VAL A 115 -11.98 -9.23 -8.32
CA VAL A 115 -10.90 -10.15 -7.93
C VAL A 115 -10.98 -10.35 -6.43
N PRO A 116 -11.63 -11.42 -5.93
CA PRO A 116 -11.87 -11.62 -4.50
C PRO A 116 -10.60 -11.82 -3.67
N ASP A 117 -9.61 -12.52 -4.22
CA ASP A 117 -8.37 -12.83 -3.50
C ASP A 117 -7.45 -11.61 -3.41
N ALA A 118 -7.05 -11.26 -2.19
CA ALA A 118 -6.23 -10.07 -1.93
C ALA A 118 -4.81 -10.18 -2.50
N GLN A 119 -4.23 -11.40 -2.52
CA GLN A 119 -2.91 -11.60 -3.10
C GLN A 119 -2.95 -11.49 -4.62
N ASP A 120 -4.02 -11.99 -5.26
CA ASP A 120 -4.21 -11.85 -6.70
C ASP A 120 -4.33 -10.38 -7.11
N ARG A 121 -5.07 -9.58 -6.35
CA ARG A 121 -5.16 -8.13 -6.57
C ARG A 121 -3.80 -7.45 -6.44
N ALA A 122 -3.04 -7.75 -5.38
CA ALA A 122 -1.72 -7.19 -5.18
C ALA A 122 -0.76 -7.54 -6.34
N ASP A 123 -0.82 -8.76 -6.83
CA ASP A 123 0.01 -9.23 -7.94
C ASP A 123 -0.36 -8.54 -9.26
N ILE A 124 -1.64 -8.42 -9.56
CA ILE A 124 -2.14 -7.69 -10.74
C ILE A 124 -1.72 -6.22 -10.68
N ILE A 125 -1.85 -5.57 -9.53
CA ILE A 125 -1.46 -4.16 -9.34
C ILE A 125 0.05 -4.01 -9.54
N ALA A 126 0.87 -4.92 -9.01
CA ALA A 126 2.31 -4.92 -9.22
C ALA A 126 2.68 -5.05 -10.70
N PHE A 127 2.00 -5.93 -11.44
CA PHE A 127 2.17 -6.05 -12.88
C PHE A 127 1.80 -4.77 -13.62
N LEU A 128 0.66 -4.17 -13.33
CA LEU A 128 0.22 -2.92 -13.95
C LEU A 128 1.21 -1.78 -13.68
N LYS A 129 1.72 -1.69 -12.46
CA LYS A 129 2.73 -0.69 -12.06
C LYS A 129 4.04 -0.86 -12.81
N GLU A 130 4.44 -2.09 -13.08
CA GLU A 130 5.71 -2.40 -13.75
C GLU A 130 5.61 -2.33 -15.28
N LYS A 131 4.56 -2.88 -15.87
CA LYS A 131 4.44 -3.12 -17.32
C LYS A 131 3.52 -2.15 -18.06
N ALA A 132 2.61 -1.50 -17.37
CA ALA A 132 1.70 -0.54 -17.99
C ALA A 132 2.19 0.92 -17.84
N LYS A 133 3.48 1.16 -17.99
CA LYS A 133 4.11 2.49 -17.94
C LYS A 133 3.96 3.23 -19.25
#